data_6693e8e1a23c07ec29263ec632483c83
#
_entry.id   6693e8e1a23c07ec29263ec632483c83
#
_cell.length_a   1.000
_cell.length_b   1.000
_cell.length_c   1.000
_cell.angle_alpha   90.00
_cell.angle_beta   90.00
_cell.angle_gamma   90.00
#
_symmetry.space_group_name_H-M   'P 1'
#
loop_
_entity.id
_entity.type
_entity.pdbx_description
1 polymer ?
#
loop_
_entity_poly.entity_id
_entity_poly.type
_entity_poly.pdbx_seq_one_letter_code
_entity_poly.pdbx_strand_id
1 'polypeptide(L)' 'VWCVELYEGNELDNIFCFQDEKLAVGFHSYLRRHQCKARLVISNFDKLMRKHGRVIFSDRISRIRDLALAN' A
#
# COMPACT_ATOMS: atom_id res chain seq x y z
N VAL A 1 -8.64 5.27 -4.92
CA VAL A 1 -7.78 4.16 -4.50
C VAL A 1 -6.66 4.68 -3.61
N TRP A 2 -6.46 4.04 -2.48
CA TRP A 2 -5.41 4.36 -1.54
C TRP A 2 -4.19 3.48 -1.82
N CYS A 3 -3.02 4.07 -1.91
CA CYS A 3 -1.81 3.33 -2.23
C CYS A 3 -0.76 3.55 -1.15
N VAL A 4 -0.10 2.46 -0.77
CA VAL A 4 1.06 2.51 0.11
C VAL A 4 2.27 2.12 -0.71
N GLU A 5 3.17 3.08 -0.92
CA GLU A 5 4.41 2.87 -1.66
C GLU A 5 5.51 2.48 -0.69
N LEU A 6 6.15 1.37 -0.94
CA LEU A 6 7.29 0.89 -0.15
C LEU A 6 8.57 1.13 -0.93
N TYR A 7 9.52 1.80 -0.30
CA TYR A 7 10.79 2.15 -0.93
C TYR A 7 11.95 1.40 -0.29
N GLU A 8 12.92 1.08 -1.12
CA GLU A 8 14.25 0.66 -0.68
C GLU A 8 15.25 1.70 -1.14
N GLY A 9 15.76 2.48 -0.18
CA GLY A 9 16.54 3.68 -0.53
C GLY A 9 15.67 4.69 -1.25
N ASN A 10 16.04 5.06 -2.48
CA ASN A 10 15.27 5.99 -3.32
C ASN A 10 14.46 5.28 -4.38
N GLU A 11 14.46 3.95 -4.40
CA GLU A 11 13.77 3.17 -5.41
C GLU A 11 12.46 2.60 -4.86
N LEU A 12 11.41 2.66 -5.70
CA LEU A 12 10.14 2.04 -5.38
C LEU A 12 10.28 0.52 -5.45
N ASP A 13 10.15 -0.14 -4.30
CA ASP A 13 10.26 -1.58 -4.20
C ASP A 13 8.92 -2.27 -4.47
N ASN A 14 7.85 -1.74 -3.90
CA ASN A 14 6.53 -2.32 -4.07
C ASN A 14 5.45 -1.26 -3.88
N ILE A 15 4.25 -1.55 -4.40
CA ILE A 15 3.08 -0.70 -4.20
C ILE A 15 1.90 -1.57 -3.80
N PHE A 16 1.23 -1.17 -2.72
CA PHE A 16 0.08 -1.87 -2.18
C PHE A 16 -1.15 -0.99 -2.39
N CYS A 17 -2.14 -1.50 -3.12
CA CYS A 17 -3.34 -0.75 -3.46
C CYS A 17 -4.51 -1.20 -2.59
N PHE A 18 -5.25 -0.26 -2.03
CA PHE A 18 -6.36 -0.52 -1.12
C PHE A 18 -7.61 0.23 -1.58
N GLN A 19 -8.75 -0.42 -1.47
CA GLN A 19 -10.04 0.24 -1.61
C GLN A 19 -10.48 0.86 -0.27
N ASP A 20 -10.10 0.24 0.84
CA ASP A 20 -10.44 0.69 2.18
C ASP A 20 -9.34 1.59 2.74
N GLU A 21 -9.70 2.84 3.02
CA GLU A 21 -8.78 3.82 3.59
C GLU A 21 -8.19 3.37 4.92
N LYS A 22 -9.01 2.78 5.80
CA LYS A 22 -8.54 2.36 7.12
C LYS A 22 -7.45 1.31 7.03
N LEU A 23 -7.60 0.37 6.11
CA LEU A 23 -6.59 -0.67 5.89
C LEU A 23 -5.32 -0.08 5.31
N ALA A 24 -5.44 0.87 4.39
CA ALA A 24 -4.28 1.54 3.83
C ALA A 24 -3.50 2.30 4.91
N VAL A 25 -4.20 3.07 5.73
CA VAL A 25 -3.59 3.83 6.84
C VAL A 25 -2.95 2.88 7.84
N GLY A 26 -3.63 1.81 8.22
CA GLY A 26 -3.10 0.81 9.15
C GLY A 26 -1.86 0.12 8.62
N PHE A 27 -1.87 -0.26 7.36
CA PHE A 27 -0.71 -0.91 6.75
C PHE A 27 0.48 0.06 6.61
N HIS A 28 0.22 1.30 6.23
CA HIS A 28 1.24 2.33 6.19
C HIS A 28 1.88 2.54 7.57
N SER A 29 1.05 2.62 8.62
CA SER A 29 1.54 2.74 10.00
C SER A 29 2.38 1.54 10.42
N TYR A 30 1.94 0.33 10.05
CA TYR A 30 2.69 -0.89 10.31
C TYR A 30 4.09 -0.82 9.70
N LEU A 31 4.19 -0.44 8.42
CA LEU A 31 5.48 -0.33 7.75
C LEU A 31 6.39 0.72 8.41
N ARG A 32 5.82 1.87 8.77
CA ARG A 32 6.56 2.93 9.44
C ARG A 32 7.09 2.49 10.81
N ARG A 33 6.31 1.74 11.55
CA ARG A 33 6.72 1.20 12.86
C ARG A 33 7.86 0.21 12.74
N HIS A 34 7.96 -0.49 11.62
CA HIS A 34 9.06 -1.40 11.32
C HIS A 34 10.21 -0.71 10.58
N GLN A 35 10.24 0.62 10.63
CA GLN A 35 11.30 1.46 10.06
C GLN A 35 11.45 1.32 8.56
N CYS A 36 10.39 0.91 7.88
CA CYS A 36 10.35 0.89 6.43
C CYS A 36 10.06 2.29 5.89
N LYS A 37 10.70 2.66 4.79
CA LYS A 37 10.39 3.90 4.10
C LYS A 37 9.14 3.68 3.25
N ALA A 38 8.03 4.24 3.71
CA ALA A 38 6.74 4.05 3.07
C ALA A 38 5.99 5.38 2.94
N ARG A 39 5.21 5.52 1.87
CA ARG A 39 4.44 6.72 1.58
C ARG A 39 3.00 6.34 1.27
N LEU A 40 2.05 7.06 1.87
CA LEU A 40 0.62 6.88 1.62
C LEU A 40 0.18 7.94 0.60
N VAL A 41 -0.37 7.51 -0.52
CA VAL A 41 -0.81 8.40 -1.59
C VAL A 41 -2.20 7.99 -2.09
N ILE A 42 -2.93 8.96 -2.67
CA ILE A 42 -4.18 8.70 -3.36
C ILE A 42 -3.90 8.63 -4.86
N SER A 43 -4.43 7.61 -5.51
CA SER A 43 -4.32 7.45 -6.95
C SER A 43 -5.64 6.97 -7.52
N ASN A 44 -5.72 6.74 -8.81
CA ASN A 44 -6.89 6.16 -9.43
C ASN A 44 -6.52 4.86 -10.16
N PHE A 45 -7.54 4.04 -10.42
CA PHE A 45 -7.36 2.75 -11.04
C PHE A 45 -6.73 2.86 -12.43
N ASP A 46 -7.18 3.78 -13.26
CA ASP A 46 -6.67 3.93 -14.63
C ASP A 46 -5.19 4.29 -14.64
N LYS A 47 -4.79 5.21 -13.77
CA LYS A 47 -3.40 5.63 -13.65
C LYS A 47 -2.51 4.47 -13.22
N LEU A 48 -2.96 3.67 -12.25
CA LEU A 48 -2.24 2.51 -11.78
C LEU A 48 -2.11 1.44 -12.86
N MET A 49 -3.18 1.19 -13.60
CA MET A 49 -3.17 0.23 -14.71
C MET A 49 -2.19 0.64 -15.81
N ARG A 50 -2.16 1.92 -16.18
CA ARG A 50 -1.23 2.43 -17.19
C ARG A 50 0.22 2.29 -16.74
N LYS A 51 0.48 2.56 -15.47
CA LYS A 51 1.85 2.56 -14.93
C LYS A 51 2.37 1.16 -14.66
N HIS A 52 1.53 0.26 -14.15
CA HIS A 52 1.96 -1.04 -13.64
C HIS A 52 1.43 -2.23 -14.43
N GLY A 53 0.54 -2.01 -15.40
CA GLY A 53 -0.04 -3.07 -16.23
C GLY A 53 -1.13 -3.89 -15.56
N ARG A 54 -1.18 -3.93 -14.24
CA ARG A 54 -2.24 -4.59 -13.47
C ARG A 54 -2.27 -4.04 -12.05
N VAL A 55 -3.42 -4.18 -11.39
CA VAL A 55 -3.60 -3.76 -9.99
C VAL A 55 -4.14 -4.92 -9.19
N ILE A 56 -3.49 -5.22 -8.07
CA ILE A 56 -3.96 -6.19 -7.09
C ILE A 56 -4.30 -5.42 -5.82
N PHE A 57 -5.56 -5.55 -5.36
CA PHE A 57 -5.98 -4.88 -4.14
C PHE A 57 -5.50 -5.66 -2.92
N SER A 58 -4.59 -5.05 -2.19
CA SER A 58 -3.92 -5.66 -1.04
C SER A 58 -4.86 -5.87 0.14
N ASP A 59 -5.95 -5.10 0.23
CA ASP A 59 -6.94 -5.27 1.29
C ASP A 59 -7.73 -6.58 1.16
N ARG A 60 -7.61 -7.29 0.06
CA ARG A 60 -8.19 -8.62 -0.13
C ARG A 60 -7.25 -9.75 0.27
N ILE A 61 -6.00 -9.42 0.57
CA ILE A 61 -4.99 -10.38 0.99
C ILE A 61 -5.02 -10.47 2.52
N SER A 62 -5.41 -11.62 3.05
CA SER A 62 -5.63 -11.82 4.49
C SER A 62 -4.44 -11.40 5.33
N ARG A 63 -3.23 -11.77 4.93
CA ARG A 63 -2.02 -11.41 5.66
C ARG A 63 -1.83 -9.90 5.78
N ILE A 64 -2.07 -9.17 4.70
CA ILE A 64 -1.93 -7.71 4.70
C ILE A 64 -3.01 -7.06 5.55
N ARG A 65 -4.25 -7.57 5.47
CA ARG A 65 -5.34 -7.10 6.33
C ARG A 65 -5.01 -7.29 7.81
N ASP A 66 -4.48 -8.45 8.16
CA ASP A 66 -4.11 -8.74 9.54
C ASP A 66 -3.03 -7.79 10.05
N LEU A 67 -2.02 -7.50 9.23
CA LEU A 67 -0.98 -6.55 9.58
C LEU A 67 -1.53 -5.12 9.73
N ALA A 68 -2.44 -4.73 8.86
CA ALA A 68 -3.08 -3.41 8.91
C ALA A 68 -3.96 -3.25 10.15
N LEU A 69 -4.67 -4.31 10.54
CA LEU A 69 -5.58 -4.28 11.69
C LEU A 69 -4.85 -4.43 13.03
N ALA A 70 -3.63 -4.91 13.02
CA ALA A 70 -2.83 -5.10 14.24
C ALA A 70 -2.29 -3.79 14.82
N ASN A 71 -2.46 -2.70 14.10
CA ASN A 71 -1.99 -1.39 14.57
C ASN A 71 -3.05 -0.70 15.42
#